data_d771b0669ddbc05cbd4a6f127db2ca7e
#
_entry.id   d771b0669ddbc05cbd4a6f127db2ca7e
#
_cell.length_a   1.000
_cell.length_b   1.000
_cell.length_c   1.000
_cell.angle_alpha   90.00
_cell.angle_beta   90.00
_cell.angle_gamma   90.00
#
_symmetry.space_group_name_H-M   'P 1'
#
loop_
_entity.id
_entity.type
_entity.pdbx_description
1 polymer ?
#
loop_
_entity_poly.entity_id
_entity_poly.type
_entity_poly.pdbx_seq_one_letter_code
_entity_poly.pdbx_strand_id
1 'polypeptide(L)'
;TSHSEVTEADSSYLLAPAKALRLTTTIEWAHPLIGRQTGSYDITAGKFASELAPARTFGFLREADALRARGLALGAALESTLVLSEEGLVGGSLRWPDEFVRHKAGDILGDLALIGGRVQGHIVATKPSHQGNIALARWLTRTGQRDGGVVMDIGRILDVIPHRYPFLLVDRIIEVEGTRRIVGIKNVTINEPFFQGHFPGHPIMPGVLIIEAMAQVGGMLLLGTIEDPEQKVVYFMSLDNVKFRRPVLPGDQLRCELEMLQNRGRTCRMKGIAYVEGQIVAEAEMMARVVDR
;
A
#
# COMPACT_ATOMS: atom_id res chain seq x y z
N THR A 1 -5.59 -16.55 -5.65
CA THR A 1 -6.35 -15.52 -6.39
C THR A 1 -7.67 -15.27 -5.68
N SER A 2 -7.66 -14.39 -4.67
CA SER A 2 -8.88 -13.99 -3.98
C SER A 2 -9.44 -12.73 -4.68
N HIS A 3 -10.71 -12.79 -5.08
CA HIS A 3 -11.46 -11.60 -5.42
C HIS A 3 -11.89 -10.93 -4.12
N SER A 4 -11.83 -9.62 -4.07
CA SER A 4 -12.29 -8.82 -2.93
C SER A 4 -13.40 -7.90 -3.37
N GLU A 5 -14.35 -7.64 -2.49
CA GLU A 5 -15.47 -6.75 -2.76
C GLU A 5 -15.52 -5.65 -1.70
N VAL A 6 -15.77 -4.42 -2.15
CA VAL A 6 -16.01 -3.26 -1.31
C VAL A 6 -17.37 -2.68 -1.70
N THR A 7 -18.24 -2.49 -0.72
CA THR A 7 -19.59 -1.90 -0.93
C THR A 7 -19.74 -0.67 -0.04
N GLU A 8 -20.35 0.38 -0.59
CA GLU A 8 -20.70 1.61 0.14
C GLU A 8 -22.00 2.17 -0.45
N ALA A 9 -23.07 2.19 0.33
CA ALA A 9 -24.42 2.50 -0.13
C ALA A 9 -24.79 1.67 -1.39
N ASP A 10 -25.13 2.33 -2.51
CA ASP A 10 -25.49 1.67 -3.78
C ASP A 10 -24.26 1.37 -4.66
N SER A 11 -23.07 1.75 -4.22
CA SER A 11 -21.82 1.54 -4.97
C SER A 11 -21.20 0.21 -4.61
N SER A 12 -20.76 -0.58 -5.60
CA SER A 12 -19.97 -1.79 -5.38
C SER A 12 -18.73 -1.83 -6.26
N TYR A 13 -17.67 -2.41 -5.72
CA TYR A 13 -16.37 -2.52 -6.36
C TYR A 13 -15.82 -3.93 -6.16
N LEU A 14 -15.65 -4.66 -7.27
CA LEU A 14 -14.95 -5.95 -7.28
C LEU A 14 -13.50 -5.72 -7.71
N LEU A 15 -12.56 -6.34 -7.00
CA LEU A 15 -11.14 -6.23 -7.28
C LEU A 15 -10.58 -7.59 -7.68
N ALA A 16 -9.85 -7.62 -8.76
CA ALA A 16 -9.17 -8.80 -9.26
C ALA A 16 -7.69 -8.47 -9.58
N PRO A 17 -6.77 -9.43 -9.41
CA PRO A 17 -5.37 -9.24 -9.80
C PRO A 17 -5.23 -8.98 -11.30
N ALA A 18 -4.40 -7.99 -11.66
CA ALA A 18 -4.01 -7.73 -13.05
C ALA A 18 -2.58 -7.14 -13.09
N LYS A 19 -1.91 -7.24 -14.26
CA LYS A 19 -0.53 -6.72 -14.44
C LYS A 19 -0.45 -5.19 -14.54
N ALA A 20 -1.58 -4.53 -14.80
CA ALA A 20 -1.70 -3.08 -14.89
C ALA A 20 -3.07 -2.67 -14.32
N LEU A 21 -3.28 -1.36 -14.09
CA LEU A 21 -4.59 -0.88 -13.68
C LEU A 21 -5.55 -0.96 -14.86
N ARG A 22 -6.63 -1.72 -14.67
CA ARG A 22 -7.79 -1.78 -15.55
C ARG A 22 -9.02 -1.37 -14.76
N LEU A 23 -9.88 -0.57 -15.36
CA LEU A 23 -11.10 -0.09 -14.75
C LEU A 23 -12.29 -0.44 -15.64
N THR A 24 -13.26 -1.18 -15.11
CA THR A 24 -14.56 -1.39 -15.73
C THR A 24 -15.61 -0.69 -14.88
N THR A 25 -16.33 0.24 -15.47
CA THR A 25 -17.30 1.09 -14.76
C THR A 25 -18.67 0.90 -15.36
N THR A 26 -19.66 0.61 -14.53
CA THR A 26 -21.08 0.56 -14.90
C THR A 26 -21.83 1.64 -14.15
N ILE A 27 -22.57 2.46 -14.88
CA ILE A 27 -23.46 3.49 -14.35
C ILE A 27 -24.91 3.19 -14.76
N GLU A 28 -25.86 3.71 -14.00
CA GLU A 28 -27.28 3.55 -14.29
C GLU A 28 -28.08 4.74 -13.73
N TRP A 29 -28.81 5.42 -14.60
CA TRP A 29 -29.75 6.49 -14.26
C TRP A 29 -31.04 6.34 -15.04
N ALA A 30 -32.15 6.65 -14.40
CA ALA A 30 -33.46 6.69 -15.06
C ALA A 30 -33.59 7.95 -15.94
N HIS A 31 -32.75 8.08 -16.96
CA HIS A 31 -32.69 9.19 -17.89
C HIS A 31 -32.46 8.70 -19.33
N PRO A 32 -33.22 9.19 -20.36
CA PRO A 32 -33.15 8.66 -21.73
C PRO A 32 -31.74 8.66 -22.35
N LEU A 33 -30.92 9.69 -22.06
CA LEU A 33 -29.55 9.82 -22.60
C LEU A 33 -28.52 9.04 -21.80
N ILE A 34 -28.78 8.63 -20.58
CA ILE A 34 -27.80 7.90 -19.76
C ILE A 34 -28.13 6.42 -19.76
N GLY A 35 -29.33 6.06 -19.26
CA GLY A 35 -29.71 4.66 -19.10
C GLY A 35 -28.70 3.89 -18.28
N ARG A 36 -28.36 2.69 -18.77
CA ARG A 36 -27.28 1.87 -18.26
C ARG A 36 -26.10 1.87 -19.24
N GLN A 37 -24.97 2.35 -18.82
CA GLN A 37 -23.74 2.39 -19.61
C GLN A 37 -22.63 1.62 -18.90
N THR A 38 -21.80 0.92 -19.67
CA THR A 38 -20.60 0.23 -19.17
C THR A 38 -19.41 0.56 -20.07
N GLY A 39 -18.31 0.98 -19.46
CA GLY A 39 -17.04 1.23 -20.14
C GLY A 39 -15.90 0.45 -19.48
N SER A 40 -14.92 0.00 -20.25
CA SER A 40 -13.73 -0.71 -19.75
C SER A 40 -12.48 -0.10 -20.34
N TYR A 41 -11.54 0.30 -19.45
CA TYR A 41 -10.37 1.09 -19.79
C TYR A 41 -9.10 0.49 -19.17
N ASP A 42 -8.08 0.25 -20.00
CA ASP A 42 -6.73 -0.02 -19.52
C ASP A 42 -6.06 1.32 -19.23
N ILE A 43 -5.71 1.58 -17.99
CA ILE A 43 -5.29 2.91 -17.56
C ILE A 43 -3.79 3.12 -17.83
N THR A 44 -3.52 3.95 -18.80
CA THR A 44 -2.19 4.51 -19.11
C THR A 44 -2.29 6.03 -19.20
N ALA A 45 -1.18 6.75 -19.08
CA ALA A 45 -1.18 8.21 -19.18
C ALA A 45 -1.77 8.70 -20.53
N GLY A 46 -1.43 8.03 -21.65
CA GLY A 46 -1.96 8.35 -22.96
C GLY A 46 -3.46 8.13 -23.07
N LYS A 47 -3.96 6.96 -22.65
CA LYS A 47 -5.39 6.64 -22.70
C LYS A 47 -6.20 7.51 -21.74
N PHE A 48 -5.67 7.80 -20.55
CA PHE A 48 -6.32 8.76 -19.64
C PHE A 48 -6.50 10.12 -20.32
N ALA A 49 -5.44 10.67 -20.91
CA ALA A 49 -5.47 11.98 -21.56
C ALA A 49 -6.42 12.04 -22.78
N SER A 50 -6.52 10.96 -23.56
CA SER A 50 -7.33 10.95 -24.78
C SER A 50 -8.76 10.46 -24.58
N GLU A 51 -9.01 9.58 -23.62
CA GLU A 51 -10.31 8.89 -23.51
C GLU A 51 -11.13 9.30 -22.28
N LEU A 52 -10.49 9.71 -21.17
CA LEU A 52 -11.15 9.98 -19.89
C LEU A 52 -11.09 11.45 -19.48
N ALA A 53 -9.92 12.06 -19.51
CA ALA A 53 -9.74 13.45 -19.06
C ALA A 53 -10.63 14.47 -19.78
N PRO A 54 -10.95 14.32 -21.08
CA PRO A 54 -11.86 15.26 -21.75
C PRO A 54 -13.34 15.02 -21.46
N ALA A 55 -13.74 13.95 -20.74
CA ALA A 55 -15.13 13.68 -20.41
C ALA A 55 -15.64 14.66 -19.35
N ARG A 56 -16.70 15.39 -19.71
CA ARG A 56 -17.27 16.45 -18.85
C ARG A 56 -18.14 15.86 -17.75
N THR A 57 -18.17 16.55 -16.61
CA THR A 57 -19.12 16.28 -15.53
C THR A 57 -20.55 16.53 -16.02
N PHE A 58 -21.53 15.97 -15.32
CA PHE A 58 -22.94 16.16 -15.66
C PHE A 58 -23.79 16.40 -14.41
N GLY A 59 -24.91 17.08 -14.61
CA GLY A 59 -25.89 17.35 -13.55
C GLY A 59 -27.28 17.60 -14.14
N PHE A 60 -28.28 17.48 -13.29
CA PHE A 60 -29.65 17.66 -13.69
C PHE A 60 -30.12 19.11 -13.44
N LEU A 61 -30.78 19.72 -14.42
CA LEU A 61 -31.31 21.10 -14.34
C LEU A 61 -32.18 21.31 -13.09
N ARG A 62 -33.01 20.33 -12.75
CA ARG A 62 -33.86 20.37 -11.54
C ARG A 62 -33.10 20.47 -10.22
N GLU A 63 -31.83 20.10 -10.21
CA GLU A 63 -30.97 20.14 -9.01
C GLU A 63 -30.08 21.40 -8.97
N ALA A 64 -30.02 22.16 -10.08
CA ALA A 64 -29.10 23.29 -10.23
C ALA A 64 -29.32 24.38 -9.18
N ASP A 65 -30.57 24.74 -8.90
CA ASP A 65 -30.89 25.80 -7.92
C ASP A 65 -30.61 25.34 -6.49
N ALA A 66 -30.89 24.08 -6.16
CA ALA A 66 -30.60 23.51 -4.86
C ALA A 66 -29.09 23.38 -4.62
N LEU A 67 -28.31 23.05 -5.66
CA LEU A 67 -26.82 23.00 -5.59
C LEU A 67 -26.23 24.40 -5.41
N ARG A 68 -26.72 25.40 -6.16
CA ARG A 68 -26.30 26.80 -6.02
C ARG A 68 -26.59 27.37 -4.63
N ALA A 69 -27.80 27.10 -4.10
CA ALA A 69 -28.16 27.52 -2.75
C ALA A 69 -27.21 26.93 -1.65
N ARG A 70 -26.59 25.79 -1.92
CA ARG A 70 -25.62 25.16 -1.04
C ARG A 70 -24.15 25.58 -1.34
N GLY A 71 -23.91 26.55 -2.21
CA GLY A 71 -22.60 26.99 -2.63
C GLY A 71 -21.84 25.99 -3.51
N LEU A 72 -22.55 25.01 -4.11
CA LEU A 72 -22.02 24.00 -5.01
C LEU A 72 -22.29 24.40 -6.48
N ALA A 73 -21.56 23.80 -7.41
CA ALA A 73 -21.68 24.04 -8.85
C ALA A 73 -21.48 25.52 -9.29
N LEU A 74 -20.79 26.35 -8.51
CA LEU A 74 -20.54 27.76 -8.81
C LEU A 74 -19.65 27.96 -10.04
N GLY A 75 -18.82 26.98 -10.40
CA GLY A 75 -17.97 26.97 -11.59
C GLY A 75 -18.53 26.18 -12.77
N ALA A 76 -19.77 25.72 -12.70
CA ALA A 76 -20.39 24.96 -13.77
C ALA A 76 -20.71 25.87 -14.96
N ALA A 77 -19.93 25.74 -16.03
CA ALA A 77 -20.17 26.38 -17.32
C ALA A 77 -20.59 25.32 -18.34
N LEU A 78 -21.37 25.68 -19.35
CA LEU A 78 -21.81 24.75 -20.40
C LEU A 78 -20.64 24.10 -21.17
N GLU A 79 -19.47 24.72 -21.15
CA GLU A 79 -18.26 24.17 -21.75
C GLU A 79 -17.67 23.02 -20.95
N SER A 80 -17.82 23.03 -19.62
CA SER A 80 -17.24 22.06 -18.67
C SER A 80 -18.24 21.09 -18.07
N THR A 81 -19.56 21.33 -18.24
CA THR A 81 -20.62 20.55 -17.59
C THR A 81 -21.73 20.22 -18.59
N LEU A 82 -22.15 18.97 -18.61
CA LEU A 82 -23.35 18.52 -19.32
C LEU A 82 -24.57 18.75 -18.43
N VAL A 83 -25.47 19.65 -18.84
CA VAL A 83 -26.70 19.92 -18.12
C VAL A 83 -27.84 19.12 -18.77
N LEU A 84 -28.54 18.34 -17.95
CA LEU A 84 -29.63 17.47 -18.40
C LEU A 84 -30.99 17.99 -17.93
N SER A 85 -31.92 18.16 -18.87
CA SER A 85 -33.35 18.28 -18.59
C SER A 85 -33.99 16.88 -18.58
N GLU A 86 -35.25 16.75 -18.28
CA GLU A 86 -35.95 15.46 -18.36
C GLU A 86 -36.07 14.93 -19.79
N GLU A 87 -35.99 15.82 -20.78
CA GLU A 87 -36.15 15.50 -22.21
C GLU A 87 -34.78 15.23 -22.90
N GLY A 88 -33.69 15.74 -22.36
CA GLY A 88 -32.36 15.59 -22.99
C GLY A 88 -31.31 16.57 -22.53
N LEU A 89 -30.30 16.80 -23.36
CA LEU A 89 -29.19 17.69 -23.09
C LEU A 89 -29.58 19.16 -23.30
N VAL A 90 -29.30 20.00 -22.33
CA VAL A 90 -29.52 21.45 -22.41
C VAL A 90 -28.31 22.11 -23.06
N GLY A 91 -28.39 22.35 -24.36
CA GLY A 91 -27.33 22.97 -25.15
C GLY A 91 -26.14 22.07 -25.44
N GLY A 92 -25.46 22.32 -26.55
CA GLY A 92 -24.30 21.57 -26.96
C GLY A 92 -24.56 20.13 -27.45
N SER A 93 -23.51 19.30 -27.47
CA SER A 93 -23.58 17.91 -27.86
C SER A 93 -22.62 17.08 -27.00
N LEU A 94 -22.84 15.78 -26.89
CA LEU A 94 -21.90 14.85 -26.28
C LEU A 94 -20.63 14.73 -27.13
N ARG A 95 -19.46 14.64 -26.49
CA ARG A 95 -18.18 14.32 -27.15
C ARG A 95 -18.12 12.86 -27.57
N TRP A 96 -18.76 11.97 -26.79
CA TRP A 96 -18.93 10.55 -27.08
C TRP A 96 -20.31 10.08 -26.62
N PRO A 97 -20.92 9.09 -27.25
CA PRO A 97 -22.19 8.51 -26.78
C PRO A 97 -22.13 8.00 -25.33
N ASP A 98 -20.96 7.62 -24.86
CA ASP A 98 -20.67 7.07 -23.54
C ASP A 98 -19.92 8.07 -22.64
N GLU A 99 -20.07 9.40 -22.89
CA GLU A 99 -19.34 10.43 -22.13
C GLU A 99 -19.64 10.38 -20.63
N PHE A 100 -20.84 10.00 -20.22
CA PHE A 100 -21.24 9.90 -18.81
C PHE A 100 -20.44 8.82 -18.05
N VAL A 101 -20.30 7.62 -18.62
CA VAL A 101 -19.54 6.56 -17.97
C VAL A 101 -18.03 6.84 -18.01
N ARG A 102 -17.53 7.53 -19.05
CA ARG A 102 -16.13 8.01 -19.10
C ARG A 102 -15.83 8.96 -17.96
N HIS A 103 -16.71 9.93 -17.73
CA HIS A 103 -16.56 10.86 -16.61
C HIS A 103 -16.53 10.13 -15.28
N LYS A 104 -17.47 9.22 -15.03
CA LYS A 104 -17.50 8.44 -13.78
C LYS A 104 -16.28 7.53 -13.60
N ALA A 105 -15.68 7.03 -14.68
CA ALA A 105 -14.40 6.35 -14.63
C ALA A 105 -13.26 7.31 -14.25
N GLY A 106 -13.28 8.54 -14.77
CA GLY A 106 -12.38 9.62 -14.38
C GLY A 106 -12.49 9.99 -12.90
N ASP A 107 -13.71 10.09 -12.35
CA ASP A 107 -13.94 10.33 -10.92
C ASP A 107 -13.29 9.26 -10.03
N ILE A 108 -13.44 7.97 -10.39
CA ILE A 108 -12.78 6.88 -9.65
C ILE A 108 -11.26 7.09 -9.62
N LEU A 109 -10.65 7.41 -10.75
CA LEU A 109 -9.20 7.62 -10.83
C LEU A 109 -8.74 8.83 -10.02
N GLY A 110 -9.52 9.93 -10.07
CA GLY A 110 -9.24 11.13 -9.28
C GLY A 110 -9.27 10.85 -7.78
N ASP A 111 -10.32 10.15 -7.31
CA ASP A 111 -10.45 9.80 -5.90
C ASP A 111 -9.39 8.78 -5.44
N LEU A 112 -9.01 7.83 -6.31
CA LEU A 112 -7.93 6.89 -6.02
C LEU A 112 -6.55 7.54 -5.94
N ALA A 113 -6.35 8.72 -6.56
CA ALA A 113 -5.11 9.48 -6.42
C ALA A 113 -4.81 9.88 -4.96
N LEU A 114 -5.83 9.96 -4.10
CA LEU A 114 -5.69 10.21 -2.65
C LEU A 114 -4.89 9.12 -1.91
N ILE A 115 -4.72 7.93 -2.51
CA ILE A 115 -3.88 6.85 -1.96
C ILE A 115 -2.39 7.26 -1.94
N GLY A 116 -1.98 8.21 -2.79
CA GLY A 116 -0.58 8.63 -2.91
C GLY A 116 0.35 7.57 -3.50
N GLY A 117 -0.18 6.61 -4.25
CA GLY A 117 0.56 5.49 -4.83
C GLY A 117 -0.07 4.98 -6.13
N ARG A 118 0.63 4.08 -6.82
CA ARG A 118 0.08 3.42 -8.01
C ARG A 118 -0.80 2.24 -7.61
N VAL A 119 -1.99 2.17 -8.18
CA VAL A 119 -2.89 1.03 -8.03
C VAL A 119 -2.65 0.08 -9.21
N GLN A 120 -2.45 -1.21 -8.91
CA GLN A 120 -2.33 -2.29 -9.89
C GLN A 120 -3.42 -3.33 -9.63
N GLY A 121 -4.16 -3.68 -10.67
CA GLY A 121 -5.28 -4.62 -10.55
C GLY A 121 -6.41 -4.25 -11.51
N HIS A 122 -7.44 -5.07 -11.55
CA HIS A 122 -8.69 -4.79 -12.27
C HIS A 122 -9.78 -4.43 -11.26
N ILE A 123 -10.30 -3.23 -11.38
CA ILE A 123 -11.42 -2.72 -10.58
C ILE A 123 -12.67 -2.74 -11.45
N VAL A 124 -13.71 -3.44 -11.00
CA VAL A 124 -15.04 -3.43 -11.61
C VAL A 124 -15.98 -2.66 -10.69
N ALA A 125 -16.35 -1.46 -11.09
CA ALA A 125 -17.17 -0.54 -10.31
C ALA A 125 -18.61 -0.50 -10.85
N THR A 126 -19.60 -0.68 -9.98
CA THR A 126 -21.01 -0.56 -10.29
C THR A 126 -21.60 0.61 -9.49
N LYS A 127 -22.28 1.53 -10.18
CA LYS A 127 -22.87 2.76 -9.62
C LYS A 127 -21.87 3.55 -8.74
N PRO A 128 -20.65 3.87 -9.24
CA PRO A 128 -19.63 4.53 -8.43
C PRO A 128 -20.08 5.92 -7.98
N SER A 129 -19.71 6.25 -6.73
CA SER A 129 -19.91 7.57 -6.12
C SER A 129 -18.60 8.02 -5.46
N HIS A 130 -18.43 9.33 -5.24
CA HIS A 130 -17.25 9.82 -4.51
C HIS A 130 -17.11 9.18 -3.12
N GLN A 131 -18.22 9.00 -2.40
CA GLN A 131 -18.20 8.31 -1.11
C GLN A 131 -17.74 6.86 -1.25
N GLY A 132 -18.25 6.12 -2.24
CA GLY A 132 -17.83 4.75 -2.55
C GLY A 132 -16.37 4.67 -3.01
N ASN A 133 -15.94 5.60 -3.86
CA ASN A 133 -14.53 5.68 -4.32
C ASN A 133 -13.57 5.93 -3.14
N ILE A 134 -13.95 6.80 -2.19
CA ILE A 134 -13.16 7.05 -0.97
C ILE A 134 -13.14 5.81 -0.06
N ALA A 135 -14.25 5.08 0.07
CA ALA A 135 -14.29 3.81 0.81
C ALA A 135 -13.36 2.78 0.17
N LEU A 136 -13.37 2.66 -1.16
CA LEU A 136 -12.44 1.84 -1.93
C LEU A 136 -10.98 2.27 -1.70
N ALA A 137 -10.67 3.58 -1.77
CA ALA A 137 -9.33 4.11 -1.54
C ALA A 137 -8.82 3.77 -0.13
N ARG A 138 -9.67 3.93 0.90
CA ARG A 138 -9.35 3.55 2.28
C ARG A 138 -9.12 2.05 2.42
N TRP A 139 -9.94 1.23 1.77
CA TRP A 139 -9.78 -0.22 1.78
C TRP A 139 -8.45 -0.63 1.12
N LEU A 140 -8.15 -0.11 -0.06
CA LEU A 140 -6.88 -0.34 -0.76
C LEU A 140 -5.66 0.10 0.06
N THR A 141 -5.77 1.20 0.79
CA THR A 141 -4.70 1.68 1.67
C THR A 141 -4.43 0.72 2.84
N ARG A 142 -5.48 0.07 3.36
CA ARG A 142 -5.38 -0.86 4.49
C ARG A 142 -4.94 -2.27 4.07
N THR A 143 -5.40 -2.74 2.91
CA THR A 143 -5.27 -4.15 2.50
C THR A 143 -4.36 -4.35 1.29
N GLY A 144 -4.08 -3.28 0.52
CA GLY A 144 -3.25 -3.34 -0.67
C GLY A 144 -1.81 -3.76 -0.34
N GLN A 145 -1.31 -4.78 -1.05
CA GLN A 145 0.13 -5.03 -1.09
C GLN A 145 0.77 -3.86 -1.84
N ARG A 146 1.57 -3.07 -1.16
CA ARG A 146 2.34 -2.00 -1.78
C ARG A 146 3.63 -2.60 -2.31
N ASP A 147 3.79 -2.69 -3.62
CA ASP A 147 5.09 -2.95 -4.24
C ASP A 147 6.06 -1.82 -3.82
N GLY A 148 7.06 -2.18 -2.96
CA GLY A 148 7.98 -1.22 -2.35
C GLY A 148 7.39 -0.32 -1.27
N GLY A 149 6.12 -0.54 -0.83
CA GLY A 149 5.48 0.17 0.26
C GLY A 149 5.67 -0.49 1.62
N VAL A 150 5.46 0.30 2.70
CA VAL A 150 5.56 -0.18 4.08
C VAL A 150 4.48 -1.22 4.36
N VAL A 151 4.88 -2.49 4.49
CA VAL A 151 3.99 -3.58 4.91
C VAL A 151 3.64 -3.42 6.39
N MET A 152 4.64 -2.99 7.22
CA MET A 152 4.44 -2.65 8.63
C MET A 152 5.28 -1.43 8.98
N ASP A 153 4.63 -0.42 9.53
CA ASP A 153 5.27 0.77 10.09
C ASP A 153 5.79 0.50 11.52
N ILE A 154 6.44 1.52 12.10
CA ILE A 154 7.01 1.42 13.44
C ILE A 154 5.94 1.13 14.51
N GLY A 155 4.73 1.65 14.37
CA GLY A 155 3.64 1.37 15.29
C GLY A 155 3.33 -0.12 15.33
N ARG A 156 3.15 -0.74 14.17
CA ARG A 156 2.91 -2.18 14.08
C ARG A 156 4.10 -3.03 14.53
N ILE A 157 5.32 -2.58 14.32
CA ILE A 157 6.52 -3.26 14.82
C ILE A 157 6.53 -3.27 16.35
N LEU A 158 6.22 -2.15 16.98
CA LEU A 158 6.14 -2.02 18.44
C LEU A 158 5.05 -2.91 19.07
N ASP A 159 3.98 -3.21 18.34
CA ASP A 159 2.92 -4.12 18.80
C ASP A 159 3.36 -5.60 18.81
N VAL A 160 4.32 -5.97 17.93
CA VAL A 160 4.70 -7.38 17.72
C VAL A 160 5.93 -7.77 18.51
N ILE A 161 7.01 -6.96 18.45
CA ILE A 161 8.26 -7.27 19.15
C ILE A 161 8.43 -6.42 20.43
N PRO A 162 8.97 -7.01 21.52
CA PRO A 162 9.08 -6.32 22.79
C PRO A 162 10.21 -5.29 22.86
N HIS A 163 11.06 -5.24 21.85
CA HIS A 163 12.22 -4.34 21.79
C HIS A 163 11.80 -2.87 21.82
N ARG A 164 12.56 -2.04 22.53
CA ARG A 164 12.35 -0.58 22.65
C ARG A 164 13.69 0.13 22.54
N TYR A 165 13.65 1.45 22.40
CA TYR A 165 14.84 2.28 22.43
C TYR A 165 15.69 1.98 23.67
N PRO A 166 17.04 1.87 23.56
CA PRO A 166 17.85 2.05 22.35
C PRO A 166 18.05 0.76 21.54
N PHE A 167 17.39 -0.34 21.84
CA PHE A 167 17.63 -1.67 21.30
C PHE A 167 16.62 -2.11 20.21
N LEU A 168 15.71 -1.24 19.81
CA LEU A 168 14.86 -1.46 18.66
C LEU A 168 15.64 -1.08 17.38
N LEU A 169 15.96 -2.06 16.54
CA LEU A 169 16.81 -1.90 15.36
C LEU A 169 16.07 -2.13 14.04
N VAL A 170 14.74 -2.09 14.05
CA VAL A 170 13.91 -2.21 12.84
C VAL A 170 13.02 -0.99 12.70
N ASP A 171 13.17 -0.25 11.60
CA ASP A 171 12.38 0.95 11.34
C ASP A 171 11.13 0.64 10.51
N ARG A 172 11.17 -0.44 9.69
CA ARG A 172 10.13 -0.74 8.73
C ARG A 172 10.22 -2.18 8.21
N ILE A 173 9.09 -2.83 8.01
CA ILE A 173 8.98 -4.06 7.20
C ILE A 173 8.43 -3.67 5.83
N ILE A 174 9.12 -4.07 4.76
CA ILE A 174 8.79 -3.70 3.38
C ILE A 174 8.26 -4.84 2.52
N GLU A 175 8.53 -6.09 2.89
CA GLU A 175 8.01 -7.28 2.22
C GLU A 175 7.71 -8.38 3.23
N VAL A 176 6.62 -9.12 3.02
CA VAL A 176 6.29 -10.36 3.74
C VAL A 176 5.70 -11.35 2.75
N GLU A 177 6.30 -12.53 2.63
CA GLU A 177 5.82 -13.63 1.80
C GLU A 177 5.32 -14.78 2.67
N GLY A 178 4.05 -14.68 3.08
CA GLY A 178 3.43 -15.66 3.98
C GLY A 178 4.24 -15.88 5.26
N THR A 179 4.62 -17.13 5.54
CA THR A 179 5.50 -17.50 6.65
C THR A 179 6.93 -17.83 6.21
N ARG A 180 7.25 -17.60 4.93
CA ARG A 180 8.50 -18.04 4.30
C ARG A 180 9.60 -16.98 4.33
N ARG A 181 9.26 -15.72 4.02
CA ARG A 181 10.27 -14.66 3.84
C ARG A 181 9.76 -13.31 4.36
N ILE A 182 10.67 -12.52 4.89
CA ILE A 182 10.42 -11.15 5.34
C ILE A 182 11.61 -10.26 5.01
N VAL A 183 11.34 -9.00 4.70
CA VAL A 183 12.35 -7.98 4.46
C VAL A 183 12.06 -6.76 5.33
N GLY A 184 13.07 -6.36 6.11
CA GLY A 184 13.01 -5.17 6.95
C GLY A 184 14.12 -4.19 6.66
N ILE A 185 13.92 -2.95 7.10
CA ILE A 185 14.83 -1.82 6.93
C ILE A 185 15.25 -1.30 8.31
N LYS A 186 16.57 -1.05 8.47
CA LYS A 186 17.16 -0.22 9.52
C LYS A 186 17.87 0.97 8.88
N ASN A 187 17.45 2.19 9.24
CA ASN A 187 18.20 3.39 8.89
C ASN A 187 19.30 3.61 9.92
N VAL A 188 20.55 3.59 9.48
CA VAL A 188 21.70 3.74 10.36
C VAL A 188 22.06 5.23 10.46
N THR A 189 21.69 5.86 11.57
CA THR A 189 21.97 7.28 11.77
C THR A 189 23.13 7.51 12.73
N ILE A 190 23.83 8.65 12.62
CA ILE A 190 24.93 9.01 13.54
C ILE A 190 24.44 9.18 15.00
N ASN A 191 23.11 9.36 15.18
CA ASN A 191 22.50 9.52 16.50
C ASN A 191 22.32 8.20 17.28
N GLU A 192 22.69 7.08 16.70
CA GLU A 192 22.63 5.80 17.40
C GLU A 192 23.62 5.76 18.57
N PRO A 193 23.18 5.36 19.78
CA PRO A 193 24.04 5.43 20.98
C PRO A 193 25.33 4.64 20.88
N PHE A 194 25.37 3.56 20.12
CA PHE A 194 26.55 2.72 19.99
C PHE A 194 27.72 3.40 19.25
N PHE A 195 27.46 4.45 18.43
CA PHE A 195 28.53 5.17 17.75
C PHE A 195 29.38 6.04 18.71
N GLN A 196 28.90 6.33 19.93
CA GLN A 196 29.68 7.04 20.94
C GLN A 196 30.93 6.22 21.36
N GLY A 197 30.82 4.89 21.31
CA GLY A 197 31.89 3.98 21.73
C GLY A 197 32.48 3.11 20.62
N HIS A 198 31.83 2.95 19.47
CA HIS A 198 32.22 2.01 18.43
C HIS A 198 32.44 2.67 17.05
N PHE A 199 33.52 3.41 16.81
CA PHE A 199 34.61 3.85 17.68
C PHE A 199 34.74 5.36 17.65
N PRO A 200 35.25 6.03 18.69
CA PRO A 200 35.48 7.46 18.68
C PRO A 200 36.30 7.88 17.44
N GLY A 201 35.78 8.81 16.64
CA GLY A 201 36.42 9.28 15.40
C GLY A 201 36.34 8.33 14.20
N HIS A 202 35.82 7.10 14.39
CA HIS A 202 35.68 6.10 13.32
C HIS A 202 34.39 5.28 13.49
N PRO A 203 33.22 5.89 13.24
CA PRO A 203 31.93 5.26 13.53
C PRO A 203 31.62 4.12 12.56
N ILE A 204 31.52 2.91 13.08
CA ILE A 204 31.12 1.69 12.36
C ILE A 204 30.00 1.02 13.17
N MET A 205 28.92 0.58 12.53
CA MET A 205 27.88 -0.20 13.21
C MET A 205 28.47 -1.51 13.73
N PRO A 206 28.30 -1.85 15.01
CA PRO A 206 28.78 -3.13 15.54
C PRO A 206 28.19 -4.31 14.75
N GLY A 207 29.03 -5.24 14.30
CA GLY A 207 28.58 -6.38 13.50
C GLY A 207 27.52 -7.22 14.23
N VAL A 208 27.66 -7.37 15.56
CA VAL A 208 26.67 -8.07 16.40
C VAL A 208 25.30 -7.40 16.38
N LEU A 209 25.24 -6.07 16.22
CA LEU A 209 23.96 -5.33 16.09
C LEU A 209 23.37 -5.44 14.67
N ILE A 210 24.18 -5.73 13.65
CA ILE A 210 23.65 -6.09 12.33
C ILE A 210 22.91 -7.44 12.43
N ILE A 211 23.49 -8.42 13.12
CA ILE A 211 22.84 -9.71 13.37
C ILE A 211 21.56 -9.53 14.19
N GLU A 212 21.60 -8.67 15.22
CA GLU A 212 20.41 -8.35 16.02
C GLU A 212 19.31 -7.71 15.18
N ALA A 213 19.64 -6.75 14.29
CA ALA A 213 18.66 -6.16 13.38
C ALA A 213 18.00 -7.22 12.48
N MET A 214 18.81 -8.14 11.91
CA MET A 214 18.28 -9.29 11.15
C MET A 214 17.37 -10.16 12.02
N ALA A 215 17.75 -10.44 13.27
CA ALA A 215 16.97 -11.26 14.19
C ALA A 215 15.62 -10.61 14.53
N GLN A 216 15.58 -9.30 14.75
CA GLN A 216 14.34 -8.58 15.00
C GLN A 216 13.41 -8.61 13.78
N VAL A 217 13.94 -8.46 12.56
CA VAL A 217 13.17 -8.67 11.33
C VAL A 217 12.62 -10.09 11.25
N GLY A 218 13.44 -11.12 11.54
CA GLY A 218 13.00 -12.52 11.60
C GLY A 218 11.97 -12.77 12.70
N GLY A 219 12.11 -12.09 13.83
CA GLY A 219 11.17 -12.11 14.95
C GLY A 219 9.77 -11.61 14.54
N MET A 220 9.70 -10.59 13.69
CA MET A 220 8.43 -10.11 13.12
C MET A 220 7.72 -11.20 12.32
N LEU A 221 8.45 -11.99 11.51
CA LEU A 221 7.86 -13.11 10.78
C LEU A 221 7.37 -14.22 11.71
N LEU A 222 8.17 -14.57 12.72
CA LEU A 222 7.86 -15.66 13.65
C LEU A 222 6.70 -15.30 14.58
N LEU A 223 6.76 -14.15 15.25
CA LEU A 223 5.74 -13.70 16.20
C LEU A 223 4.44 -13.28 15.50
N GLY A 224 4.50 -12.81 14.26
CA GLY A 224 3.31 -12.47 13.46
C GLY A 224 2.38 -13.66 13.16
N THR A 225 2.82 -14.91 13.43
CA THR A 225 2.04 -16.13 13.23
C THR A 225 1.58 -16.79 14.54
N ILE A 226 1.87 -16.19 15.68
CA ILE A 226 1.62 -16.74 17.02
C ILE A 226 0.51 -15.93 17.69
N GLU A 227 -0.34 -16.60 18.48
CA GLU A 227 -1.31 -15.95 19.35
C GLU A 227 -0.61 -15.23 20.50
N ASP A 228 -1.11 -14.04 20.85
CA ASP A 228 -0.61 -13.19 21.95
C ASP A 228 0.91 -12.87 21.83
N PRO A 229 1.38 -12.32 20.72
CA PRO A 229 2.81 -12.05 20.49
C PRO A 229 3.42 -11.11 21.54
N GLU A 230 2.62 -10.21 22.14
CA GLU A 230 3.04 -9.28 23.18
C GLU A 230 3.44 -9.97 24.50
N GLN A 231 2.98 -11.23 24.72
CA GLN A 231 3.34 -12.06 25.86
C GLN A 231 4.50 -13.02 25.57
N LYS A 232 5.15 -12.88 24.42
CA LYS A 232 6.22 -13.74 23.98
C LYS A 232 7.52 -12.98 23.82
N VAL A 233 8.63 -13.69 23.97
CA VAL A 233 9.97 -13.21 23.63
C VAL A 233 10.69 -14.29 22.83
N VAL A 234 11.68 -13.87 22.05
CA VAL A 234 12.47 -14.77 21.19
C VAL A 234 13.90 -14.78 21.70
N TYR A 235 14.41 -15.96 22.03
CA TYR A 235 15.79 -16.14 22.45
C TYR A 235 16.60 -16.83 21.37
N PHE A 236 17.80 -16.35 21.11
CA PHE A 236 18.77 -17.07 20.30
C PHE A 236 19.14 -18.39 20.94
N MET A 237 19.23 -19.44 20.12
CA MET A 237 19.78 -20.74 20.49
C MET A 237 21.15 -20.96 19.86
N SER A 238 21.33 -20.59 18.59
CA SER A 238 22.63 -20.61 17.92
C SER A 238 22.71 -19.54 16.82
N LEU A 239 23.94 -19.16 16.51
CA LEU A 239 24.30 -18.34 15.37
C LEU A 239 25.39 -19.12 14.59
N ASP A 240 25.09 -19.47 13.36
CA ASP A 240 25.93 -20.30 12.51
C ASP A 240 26.28 -19.53 11.22
N ASN A 241 27.39 -19.85 10.59
CA ASN A 241 27.80 -19.30 9.29
C ASN A 241 27.83 -17.77 9.23
N VAL A 242 28.12 -17.11 10.37
CA VAL A 242 28.17 -15.65 10.46
C VAL A 242 29.38 -15.13 9.68
N LYS A 243 29.11 -14.17 8.78
CA LYS A 243 30.14 -13.49 7.98
C LYS A 243 29.83 -12.01 7.90
N PHE A 244 30.83 -11.18 8.20
CA PHE A 244 30.80 -9.74 7.97
C PHE A 244 31.67 -9.44 6.77
N ARG A 245 31.10 -8.81 5.74
CA ARG A 245 31.78 -8.62 4.45
C ARG A 245 32.21 -7.17 4.22
N ARG A 246 31.47 -6.22 4.81
CA ARG A 246 31.71 -4.79 4.66
C ARG A 246 31.27 -4.06 5.92
N PRO A 247 31.93 -2.94 6.27
CA PRO A 247 31.46 -2.08 7.33
C PRO A 247 30.11 -1.42 6.93
N VAL A 248 29.28 -1.16 7.92
CA VAL A 248 28.04 -0.38 7.82
C VAL A 248 28.27 0.92 8.58
N LEU A 249 28.03 2.05 7.92
CA LEU A 249 28.39 3.38 8.37
C LEU A 249 27.16 4.25 8.64
N PRO A 250 27.27 5.33 9.42
CA PRO A 250 26.21 6.33 9.52
C PRO A 250 25.84 6.88 8.15
N GLY A 251 24.54 6.91 7.85
CA GLY A 251 23.99 7.29 6.55
C GLY A 251 23.54 6.11 5.69
N ASP A 252 24.00 4.89 6.02
CA ASP A 252 23.57 3.70 5.30
C ASP A 252 22.13 3.31 5.63
N GLN A 253 21.45 2.68 4.68
CA GLN A 253 20.22 1.95 4.91
C GLN A 253 20.49 0.45 4.82
N LEU A 254 20.34 -0.23 5.95
CA LEU A 254 20.51 -1.67 6.05
C LEU A 254 19.19 -2.35 5.65
N ARG A 255 19.22 -3.15 4.59
CA ARG A 255 18.12 -3.99 4.15
C ARG A 255 18.39 -5.43 4.59
N CYS A 256 17.55 -5.94 5.48
CA CYS A 256 17.66 -7.29 6.05
C CYS A 256 16.62 -8.21 5.41
N GLU A 257 17.09 -9.26 4.75
CA GLU A 257 16.25 -10.32 4.17
C GLU A 257 16.37 -11.59 5.00
N LEU A 258 15.24 -12.11 5.50
CA LEU A 258 15.20 -13.33 6.30
C LEU A 258 14.33 -14.36 5.60
N GLU A 259 14.84 -15.57 5.49
CA GLU A 259 14.15 -16.74 4.94
C GLU A 259 14.02 -17.83 6.01
N MET A 260 12.80 -18.33 6.21
CA MET A 260 12.51 -19.44 7.11
C MET A 260 13.00 -20.74 6.50
N LEU A 261 14.04 -21.33 7.06
CA LEU A 261 14.55 -22.65 6.66
C LEU A 261 13.78 -23.77 7.34
N GLN A 262 13.40 -23.56 8.61
CA GLN A 262 12.67 -24.57 9.39
C GLN A 262 11.83 -23.88 10.47
N ASN A 263 10.58 -24.31 10.63
CA ASN A 263 9.70 -23.94 11.73
C ASN A 263 9.17 -25.20 12.40
N ARG A 264 9.42 -25.36 13.70
CA ARG A 264 8.96 -26.49 14.54
C ARG A 264 8.19 -25.94 15.74
N GLY A 265 7.09 -25.25 15.50
CA GLY A 265 6.27 -24.63 16.55
C GLY A 265 7.02 -23.51 17.27
N ARG A 266 7.57 -23.79 18.46
CA ARG A 266 8.28 -22.78 19.27
C ARG A 266 9.76 -22.57 18.88
N THR A 267 10.31 -23.35 17.95
CA THR A 267 11.71 -23.25 17.52
C THR A 267 11.77 -23.03 16.02
N CYS A 268 12.58 -22.08 15.58
CA CYS A 268 12.77 -21.82 14.16
C CYS A 268 14.27 -21.73 13.80
N ARG A 269 14.57 -21.97 12.53
CA ARG A 269 15.87 -21.68 11.89
C ARG A 269 15.63 -20.82 10.69
N MET A 270 16.35 -19.70 10.60
CA MET A 270 16.26 -18.74 9.51
C MET A 270 17.64 -18.46 8.94
N LYS A 271 17.71 -18.20 7.63
CA LYS A 271 18.87 -17.61 6.97
C LYS A 271 18.62 -16.12 6.80
N GLY A 272 19.58 -15.29 7.23
CA GLY A 272 19.56 -13.86 7.09
C GLY A 272 20.68 -13.36 6.19
N ILE A 273 20.38 -12.37 5.35
CA ILE A 273 21.34 -11.61 4.56
C ILE A 273 21.02 -10.13 4.71
N ALA A 274 22.05 -9.35 5.06
CA ALA A 274 21.94 -7.90 5.15
C ALA A 274 22.66 -7.23 3.98
N TYR A 275 22.05 -6.20 3.42
CA TYR A 275 22.53 -5.44 2.27
C TYR A 275 22.60 -3.96 2.58
N VAL A 276 23.59 -3.28 1.98
CA VAL A 276 23.65 -1.82 1.82
C VAL A 276 23.90 -1.55 0.34
N GLU A 277 23.07 -0.70 -0.28
CA GLU A 277 23.14 -0.37 -1.72
C GLU A 277 23.21 -1.62 -2.63
N GLY A 278 22.45 -2.67 -2.28
CA GLY A 278 22.41 -3.93 -3.03
C GLY A 278 23.61 -4.85 -2.85
N GLN A 279 24.60 -4.45 -2.01
CA GLN A 279 25.78 -5.27 -1.73
C GLN A 279 25.67 -5.96 -0.37
N ILE A 280 26.05 -7.24 -0.29
CA ILE A 280 25.99 -8.00 0.94
C ILE A 280 27.01 -7.45 1.94
N VAL A 281 26.54 -7.08 3.13
CA VAL A 281 27.37 -6.59 4.24
C VAL A 281 27.50 -7.63 5.35
N ALA A 282 26.46 -8.46 5.58
CA ALA A 282 26.52 -9.56 6.54
C ALA A 282 25.62 -10.72 6.14
N GLU A 283 25.95 -11.92 6.60
CA GLU A 283 25.18 -13.15 6.45
C GLU A 283 25.20 -13.92 7.77
N ALA A 284 24.10 -14.61 8.09
CA ALA A 284 24.04 -15.54 9.22
C ALA A 284 22.94 -16.57 9.04
N GLU A 285 23.10 -17.74 9.67
CA GLU A 285 21.99 -18.61 10.00
C GLU A 285 21.70 -18.48 11.49
N MET A 286 20.44 -18.35 11.84
CA MET A 286 20.00 -18.07 13.20
C MET A 286 18.98 -19.12 13.63
N MET A 287 19.21 -19.74 14.77
CA MET A 287 18.24 -20.59 15.44
C MET A 287 17.69 -19.88 16.65
N ALA A 288 16.39 -19.85 16.78
CA ALA A 288 15.72 -19.14 17.86
C ALA A 288 14.53 -19.93 18.43
N ARG A 289 14.16 -19.60 19.67
CA ARG A 289 13.03 -20.20 20.37
C ARG A 289 12.13 -19.13 20.95
N VAL A 290 10.81 -19.32 20.77
CA VAL A 290 9.78 -18.52 21.41
C VAL A 290 9.55 -19.05 22.81
N VAL A 291 9.54 -18.16 23.80
CA VAL A 291 9.21 -18.44 25.19
C VAL A 291 8.15 -17.48 25.71
N ASP A 292 7.39 -17.91 26.68
CA ASP A 292 6.44 -17.04 27.39
C ASP A 292 7.21 -16.03 28.23
N ARG A 293 6.71 -14.79 28.32
CA ARG A 293 7.32 -13.67 29.04
C ARG A 293 7.04 -13.73 30.52
#